data_bce29b51d00b37e0fc4a2bb884914997
#
_entry.id   bce29b51d00b37e0fc4a2bb884914997
#
_cell.length_a   1.000
_cell.length_b   1.000
_cell.length_c   1.000
_cell.angle_alpha   90.00
_cell.angle_beta   90.00
_cell.angle_gamma   90.00
#
_symmetry.space_group_name_H-M   'P 1'
#
loop_
_entity.id
_entity.type
_entity.pdbx_description
1 polymer ?
#
loop_
_entity_poly.entity_id
_entity_poly.type
_entity_poly.pdbx_seq_one_letter_code
_entity_poly.pdbx_strand_id
1 'polypeptide(L)'
;PLRRQRQMCIRDRLGGMMTNFKTIESRIARLKKIKEMEEDGTFDVLPKREVLELNKEKDKLQKNLGGIEEMGGLPDMIFVVDPKKESICVQEAHTLGIPLVGIADTNSDPEELDYIIPGNDDAIRAVKLITSAMADAVIEANQGIDADSEEVAEDAE
;
A
#
# COMPACT_ATOMS: atom_id res chain seq x y z
N PRO A 1 1.24 -9.16 -6.65
CA PRO A 1 0.55 -7.93 -6.27
C PRO A 1 -0.23 -8.08 -4.96
N LEU A 2 -1.07 -9.13 -4.80
CA LEU A 2 -1.85 -9.41 -3.58
C LEU A 2 -1.00 -9.52 -2.30
N ARG A 3 0.24 -9.98 -2.42
CA ARG A 3 1.16 -10.12 -1.29
C ARG A 3 1.69 -8.77 -0.80
N ARG A 4 1.81 -7.78 -1.67
CA ARG A 4 2.24 -6.41 -1.33
C ARG A 4 1.10 -5.62 -0.68
N GLN A 5 -0.14 -5.77 -1.16
CA GLN A 5 -1.31 -5.16 -0.52
C GLN A 5 -1.58 -5.72 0.89
N ARG A 6 -1.27 -7.02 1.15
CA ARG A 6 -1.30 -7.59 2.49
C ARG A 6 -0.32 -6.94 3.47
N GLN A 7 0.81 -6.41 3.00
CA GLN A 7 1.78 -5.71 3.86
C GLN A 7 1.28 -4.33 4.31
N MET A 8 0.35 -3.71 3.61
CA MET A 8 -0.30 -2.47 4.06
C MET A 8 -1.28 -2.68 5.22
N CYS A 9 -1.81 -3.89 5.41
CA CYS A 9 -2.65 -4.28 6.53
C CYS A 9 -1.87 -4.68 7.80
N ILE A 10 -0.54 -4.52 7.82
CA ILE A 10 0.27 -4.87 8.99
C ILE A 10 0.16 -3.77 10.04
N ARG A 11 -0.02 -4.22 11.26
CA ARG A 11 -0.17 -3.48 12.52
C ARG A 11 0.94 -2.45 12.81
N ASP A 12 2.06 -2.53 12.09
CA ASP A 12 3.24 -1.67 12.24
C ASP A 12 3.25 -0.49 11.25
N ARG A 13 2.07 -0.05 10.78
CA ARG A 13 1.98 1.10 9.89
C ARG A 13 2.56 2.35 10.56
N LEU A 14 3.39 3.05 9.83
CA LEU A 14 3.91 4.34 10.27
C LEU A 14 2.77 5.37 10.24
N GLY A 15 2.49 6.02 11.36
CA GLY A 15 1.57 7.16 11.39
C GLY A 15 2.09 8.28 10.49
N GLY A 16 1.17 9.00 9.83
CA GLY A 16 1.53 10.08 8.92
C GLY A 16 1.97 9.63 7.52
N MET A 17 1.68 8.38 7.13
CA MET A 17 2.09 7.88 5.81
C MET A 17 1.45 8.64 4.66
N MET A 18 0.24 9.14 4.81
CA MET A 18 -0.46 9.89 3.78
C MET A 18 -0.35 11.40 4.00
N THR A 19 -0.54 11.87 5.22
CA THR A 19 -0.45 13.30 5.57
C THR A 19 0.96 13.85 5.41
N ASN A 20 2.00 13.04 5.56
CA ASN A 20 3.39 13.40 5.32
C ASN A 20 4.02 12.58 4.18
N PHE A 21 3.29 12.44 3.08
CA PHE A 21 3.67 11.60 1.95
C PHE A 21 5.03 12.00 1.35
N LYS A 22 5.36 13.29 1.29
CA LYS A 22 6.66 13.76 0.78
C LYS A 22 7.86 13.17 1.54
N THR A 23 7.73 13.00 2.85
CA THR A 23 8.77 12.33 3.66
C THR A 23 8.82 10.84 3.36
N ILE A 24 7.68 10.20 3.16
CA ILE A 24 7.60 8.79 2.79
C ILE A 24 8.22 8.55 1.41
N GLU A 25 7.93 9.40 0.44
CA GLU A 25 8.52 9.36 -0.90
C GLU A 25 10.06 9.43 -0.85
N SER A 26 10.62 10.32 -0.03
CA SER A 26 12.07 10.40 0.17
C SER A 26 12.66 9.11 0.76
N ARG A 27 11.91 8.42 1.62
CA ARG A 27 12.31 7.12 2.18
C ARG A 27 12.20 5.98 1.17
N ILE A 28 11.18 6.02 0.31
CA ILE A 28 11.04 5.08 -0.82
C ILE A 28 12.19 5.28 -1.80
N ALA A 29 12.54 6.52 -2.14
CA ALA A 29 13.68 6.81 -3.00
C ALA A 29 15.00 6.30 -2.39
N ARG A 30 15.16 6.42 -1.06
CA ARG A 30 16.31 5.85 -0.34
C ARG A 30 16.35 4.33 -0.43
N LEU A 31 15.19 3.65 -0.29
CA LEU A 31 15.10 2.20 -0.45
C LEU A 31 15.49 1.75 -1.86
N LYS A 32 14.97 2.42 -2.90
CA LYS A 32 15.31 2.14 -4.30
C LYS A 32 16.81 2.32 -4.54
N LYS A 33 17.40 3.40 -4.02
CA LYS A 33 18.84 3.66 -4.16
C LYS A 33 19.71 2.57 -3.51
N ILE A 34 19.30 2.05 -2.33
CA ILE A 34 20.07 0.96 -1.68
C ILE A 34 19.97 -0.32 -2.51
N LYS A 35 18.83 -0.60 -3.14
CA LYS A 35 18.66 -1.75 -4.04
C LYS A 35 19.52 -1.61 -5.30
N GLU A 36 19.56 -0.45 -5.92
CA GLU A 36 20.43 -0.15 -7.06
C GLU A 36 21.90 -0.37 -6.70
N MET A 37 22.36 0.12 -5.54
CA MET A 37 23.73 -0.08 -5.07
C MET A 37 24.09 -1.56 -4.85
N GLU A 38 23.11 -2.38 -4.51
CA GLU A 38 23.30 -3.84 -4.37
C GLU A 38 23.42 -4.51 -5.75
N GLU A 39 22.60 -4.09 -6.72
CA GLU A 39 22.59 -4.63 -8.08
C GLU A 39 23.82 -4.19 -8.89
N ASP A 40 24.27 -2.95 -8.72
CA ASP A 40 25.45 -2.38 -9.40
C ASP A 40 26.79 -2.91 -8.86
N GLY A 41 26.79 -3.77 -7.83
CA GLY A 41 28.02 -4.29 -7.23
C GLY A 41 28.77 -3.29 -6.36
N THR A 42 28.17 -2.14 -6.04
CA THR A 42 28.78 -1.12 -5.15
C THR A 42 29.06 -1.69 -3.76
N PHE A 43 28.31 -2.69 -3.32
CA PHE A 43 28.53 -3.36 -2.04
C PHE A 43 29.85 -4.12 -1.97
N ASP A 44 30.44 -4.54 -3.09
CA ASP A 44 31.70 -5.26 -3.14
C ASP A 44 32.91 -4.35 -2.86
N VAL A 45 32.74 -3.03 -3.10
CA VAL A 45 33.77 -2.02 -2.89
C VAL A 45 33.71 -1.40 -1.50
N LEU A 46 32.56 -1.49 -0.82
CA LEU A 46 32.34 -0.89 0.48
C LEU A 46 32.90 -1.75 1.63
N PRO A 47 33.31 -1.13 2.75
CA PRO A 47 33.68 -1.85 3.97
C PRO A 47 32.54 -2.74 4.47
N LYS A 48 32.83 -3.96 4.92
CA LYS A 48 31.83 -4.93 5.41
C LYS A 48 30.88 -4.37 6.48
N ARG A 49 31.36 -3.46 7.31
CA ARG A 49 30.54 -2.81 8.34
C ARG A 49 29.46 -1.92 7.73
N GLU A 50 29.80 -1.17 6.70
CA GLU A 50 28.91 -0.26 6.00
C GLU A 50 27.83 -1.03 5.24
N VAL A 51 28.22 -2.11 4.56
CA VAL A 51 27.28 -3.04 3.91
C VAL A 51 26.28 -3.64 4.90
N LEU A 52 26.73 -4.01 6.11
CA LEU A 52 25.86 -4.51 7.17
C LEU A 52 24.83 -3.44 7.64
N GLU A 53 25.26 -2.20 7.75
CA GLU A 53 24.36 -1.09 8.14
C GLU A 53 23.33 -0.78 7.05
N LEU A 54 23.75 -0.75 5.76
CA LEU A 54 22.88 -0.57 4.61
C LEU A 54 21.86 -1.72 4.48
N ASN A 55 22.27 -2.96 4.69
CA ASN A 55 21.34 -4.09 4.67
C ASN A 55 20.29 -4.01 5.77
N LYS A 56 20.67 -3.63 7.01
CA LYS A 56 19.72 -3.40 8.10
C LYS A 56 18.73 -2.27 7.79
N GLU A 57 19.23 -1.18 7.18
CA GLU A 57 18.38 -0.07 6.74
C GLU A 57 17.42 -0.54 5.65
N LYS A 58 17.89 -1.28 4.65
CA LYS A 58 17.09 -1.87 3.57
C LYS A 58 15.97 -2.75 4.13
N ASP A 59 16.30 -3.69 5.01
CA ASP A 59 15.33 -4.61 5.60
C ASP A 59 14.23 -3.88 6.38
N LYS A 60 14.61 -2.84 7.13
CA LYS A 60 13.67 -2.01 7.88
C LYS A 60 12.76 -1.21 6.94
N LEU A 61 13.31 -0.58 5.91
CA LEU A 61 12.54 0.17 4.91
C LEU A 61 11.64 -0.77 4.10
N GLN A 62 12.16 -1.91 3.66
CA GLN A 62 11.41 -2.92 2.91
C GLN A 62 10.23 -3.48 3.71
N LYS A 63 10.43 -3.74 5.01
CA LYS A 63 9.35 -4.21 5.88
C LYS A 63 8.22 -3.19 5.98
N ASN A 64 8.54 -1.90 6.12
CA ASN A 64 7.56 -0.86 6.38
C ASN A 64 6.97 -0.24 5.12
N LEU A 65 7.76 -0.10 4.05
CA LEU A 65 7.41 0.65 2.84
C LEU A 65 7.37 -0.20 1.56
N GLY A 66 7.81 -1.46 1.62
CA GLY A 66 7.87 -2.33 0.43
C GLY A 66 6.51 -2.55 -0.27
N GLY A 67 5.40 -2.38 0.47
CA GLY A 67 4.05 -2.47 -0.11
C GLY A 67 3.63 -1.26 -0.94
N ILE A 68 4.27 -0.11 -0.74
CA ILE A 68 3.96 1.16 -1.41
C ILE A 68 5.11 1.67 -2.29
N GLU A 69 6.11 0.85 -2.53
CA GLU A 69 7.32 1.22 -3.30
C GLU A 69 7.00 1.68 -4.73
N GLU A 70 5.97 1.11 -5.34
CA GLU A 70 5.53 1.41 -6.70
C GLU A 70 4.41 2.46 -6.75
N MET A 71 3.95 2.94 -5.61
CA MET A 71 2.89 3.93 -5.53
C MET A 71 3.43 5.31 -5.89
N GLY A 72 2.96 5.87 -7.01
CA GLY A 72 3.45 7.15 -7.55
C GLY A 72 2.89 8.39 -6.89
N GLY A 73 1.96 8.26 -5.95
CA GLY A 73 1.29 9.37 -5.29
C GLY A 73 0.37 8.92 -4.15
N LEU A 74 -0.48 9.81 -3.69
CA LEU A 74 -1.55 9.47 -2.75
C LEU A 74 -2.57 8.55 -3.45
N PRO A 75 -3.14 7.57 -2.72
CA PRO A 75 -4.17 6.70 -3.30
C PRO A 75 -5.48 7.46 -3.51
N ASP A 76 -6.22 7.11 -4.56
CA ASP A 76 -7.54 7.66 -4.86
C ASP A 76 -8.63 7.06 -3.96
N MET A 77 -8.39 5.89 -3.37
CA MET A 77 -9.29 5.18 -2.48
C MET A 77 -8.51 4.26 -1.54
N ILE A 78 -9.01 4.05 -0.34
CA ILE A 78 -8.37 3.19 0.66
C ILE A 78 -9.35 2.11 1.09
N PHE A 79 -8.88 0.85 1.08
CA PHE A 79 -9.60 -0.27 1.67
C PHE A 79 -9.02 -0.62 3.04
N VAL A 80 -9.86 -0.55 4.07
CA VAL A 80 -9.48 -0.78 5.47
C VAL A 80 -10.14 -2.03 6.01
N VAL A 81 -9.36 -2.85 6.70
CA VAL A 81 -9.85 -3.96 7.52
C VAL A 81 -9.69 -3.55 8.97
N ASP A 82 -10.78 -3.63 9.76
CA ASP A 82 -10.82 -3.18 11.15
C ASP A 82 -10.52 -1.67 11.30
N PRO A 83 -11.47 -0.78 10.95
CA PRO A 83 -11.29 0.67 11.02
C PRO A 83 -10.89 1.16 12.41
N LYS A 84 -11.37 0.48 13.47
CA LYS A 84 -11.06 0.83 14.85
C LYS A 84 -9.59 0.64 15.20
N LYS A 85 -8.95 -0.43 14.71
CA LYS A 85 -7.51 -0.64 14.91
C LYS A 85 -6.67 0.30 14.04
N GLU A 86 -7.18 0.63 12.85
CA GLU A 86 -6.52 1.50 11.87
C GLU A 86 -7.02 2.96 11.93
N SER A 87 -7.43 3.43 13.11
CA SER A 87 -8.00 4.77 13.32
C SER A 87 -7.12 5.90 12.79
N ILE A 88 -5.81 5.76 12.84
CA ILE A 88 -4.86 6.75 12.27
C ILE A 88 -5.03 6.82 10.74
N CYS A 89 -5.21 5.68 10.08
CA CYS A 89 -5.47 5.64 8.64
C CYS A 89 -6.77 6.34 8.28
N VAL A 90 -7.83 6.07 9.03
CA VAL A 90 -9.14 6.68 8.86
C VAL A 90 -9.06 8.20 9.02
N GLN A 91 -8.41 8.69 10.07
CA GLN A 91 -8.22 10.13 10.30
C GLN A 91 -7.38 10.82 9.21
N GLU A 92 -6.33 10.17 8.73
CA GLU A 92 -5.51 10.70 7.65
C GLU A 92 -6.31 10.78 6.34
N ALA A 93 -7.09 9.74 6.02
CA ALA A 93 -7.95 9.72 4.83
C ALA A 93 -8.99 10.83 4.87
N HIS A 94 -9.69 11.00 6.00
CA HIS A 94 -10.65 12.11 6.19
C HIS A 94 -9.99 13.48 6.04
N THR A 95 -8.80 13.65 6.59
CA THR A 95 -8.05 14.93 6.49
C THR A 95 -7.70 15.26 5.04
N LEU A 96 -7.43 14.24 4.22
CA LEU A 96 -7.04 14.37 2.82
C LEU A 96 -8.24 14.29 1.85
N GLY A 97 -9.43 13.94 2.35
CA GLY A 97 -10.62 13.74 1.53
C GLY A 97 -10.54 12.50 0.63
N ILE A 98 -9.81 11.46 1.07
CA ILE A 98 -9.67 10.20 0.34
C ILE A 98 -10.80 9.26 0.75
N PRO A 99 -11.60 8.73 -0.19
CA PRO A 99 -12.69 7.82 0.11
C PRO A 99 -12.23 6.53 0.79
N LEU A 100 -13.00 6.09 1.79
CA LEU A 100 -12.74 4.89 2.58
C LEU A 100 -13.76 3.79 2.29
N VAL A 101 -13.26 2.63 1.92
CA VAL A 101 -14.02 1.37 1.87
C VAL A 101 -13.52 0.49 3.01
N GLY A 102 -14.40 -0.06 3.82
CA GLY A 102 -13.95 -0.87 4.94
C GLY A 102 -14.89 -1.99 5.35
N ILE A 103 -14.30 -3.03 5.96
CA ILE A 103 -15.05 -4.07 6.65
C ILE A 103 -15.39 -3.53 8.03
N ALA A 104 -16.68 -3.35 8.30
CA ALA A 104 -17.18 -2.91 9.60
C ALA A 104 -17.81 -4.07 10.34
N ASP A 105 -17.28 -4.38 11.50
CA ASP A 105 -17.87 -5.27 12.49
C ASP A 105 -18.63 -4.44 13.53
N THR A 106 -19.25 -5.09 14.51
CA THR A 106 -20.07 -4.48 15.56
C THR A 106 -19.34 -3.48 16.46
N ASN A 107 -18.00 -3.49 16.45
CA ASN A 107 -17.13 -2.61 17.22
C ASN A 107 -16.69 -1.35 16.46
N SER A 108 -17.02 -1.23 15.19
CA SER A 108 -16.62 -0.13 14.31
C SER A 108 -17.72 0.90 14.15
N ASP A 109 -17.36 2.17 14.02
CA ASP A 109 -18.30 3.25 13.73
C ASP A 109 -18.58 3.29 12.22
N PRO A 110 -19.84 3.07 11.79
CA PRO A 110 -20.15 3.12 10.37
C PRO A 110 -20.03 4.53 9.77
N GLU A 111 -20.12 5.60 10.56
CA GLU A 111 -20.00 6.97 10.06
C GLU A 111 -18.56 7.34 9.65
N GLU A 112 -17.57 6.56 10.06
CA GLU A 112 -16.17 6.74 9.67
C GLU A 112 -15.82 6.22 8.27
N LEU A 113 -16.74 5.49 7.61
CA LEU A 113 -16.53 4.88 6.30
C LEU A 113 -17.50 5.41 5.26
N ASP A 114 -16.98 5.73 4.06
CA ASP A 114 -17.83 6.12 2.93
C ASP A 114 -18.58 4.93 2.32
N TYR A 115 -17.91 3.78 2.26
CA TYR A 115 -18.46 2.52 1.75
C TYR A 115 -18.26 1.40 2.76
N ILE A 116 -19.36 0.92 3.32
CA ILE A 116 -19.34 -0.06 4.41
C ILE A 116 -19.59 -1.45 3.85
N ILE A 117 -18.73 -2.38 4.20
CA ILE A 117 -18.92 -3.81 3.98
C ILE A 117 -19.18 -4.46 5.34
N PRO A 118 -20.44 -4.80 5.67
CA PRO A 118 -20.74 -5.43 6.94
C PRO A 118 -20.16 -6.85 6.97
N GLY A 119 -19.32 -7.13 7.94
CA GLY A 119 -18.66 -8.42 8.03
C GLY A 119 -17.76 -8.54 9.25
N ASN A 120 -17.34 -9.78 9.54
CA ASN A 120 -16.43 -10.05 10.62
C ASN A 120 -14.98 -9.75 10.18
N ASP A 121 -14.31 -8.85 10.88
CA ASP A 121 -12.95 -8.40 10.60
C ASP A 121 -11.85 -9.23 11.28
N ASP A 122 -12.21 -10.10 12.24
CA ASP A 122 -11.29 -11.01 12.92
C ASP A 122 -11.22 -12.39 12.27
N ALA A 123 -12.23 -12.78 11.48
CA ALA A 123 -12.28 -14.09 10.84
C ALA A 123 -11.43 -14.14 9.57
N ILE A 124 -10.34 -14.89 9.60
CA ILE A 124 -9.39 -15.06 8.47
C ILE A 124 -10.12 -15.40 7.15
N ARG A 125 -11.17 -16.23 7.21
CA ARG A 125 -11.93 -16.64 6.02
C ARG A 125 -12.76 -15.50 5.44
N ALA A 126 -13.40 -14.68 6.29
CA ALA A 126 -14.21 -13.55 5.87
C ALA A 126 -13.31 -12.46 5.25
N VAL A 127 -12.24 -12.09 5.94
CA VAL A 127 -11.25 -11.13 5.43
C VAL A 127 -10.64 -11.60 4.10
N LYS A 128 -10.30 -12.90 4.00
CA LYS A 128 -9.75 -13.45 2.75
C LYS A 128 -10.75 -13.36 1.59
N LEU A 129 -12.01 -13.67 1.83
CA LEU A 129 -13.06 -13.63 0.80
C LEU A 129 -13.25 -12.21 0.28
N ILE A 130 -13.44 -11.25 1.18
CA ILE A 130 -13.69 -9.85 0.82
C ILE A 130 -12.44 -9.25 0.15
N THR A 131 -11.26 -9.49 0.69
CA THR A 131 -10.01 -8.97 0.10
C THR A 131 -9.74 -9.57 -1.28
N SER A 132 -10.11 -10.84 -1.52
CA SER A 132 -10.00 -11.46 -2.83
C SER A 132 -10.95 -10.79 -3.84
N ALA A 133 -12.21 -10.58 -3.47
CA ALA A 133 -13.17 -9.91 -4.34
C ALA A 133 -12.75 -8.46 -4.68
N MET A 134 -12.22 -7.72 -3.70
CA MET A 134 -11.68 -6.38 -3.94
C MET A 134 -10.47 -6.39 -4.88
N ALA A 135 -9.59 -7.39 -4.73
CA ALA A 135 -8.42 -7.53 -5.60
C ALA A 135 -8.83 -7.91 -7.04
N ASP A 136 -9.82 -8.79 -7.18
CA ASP A 136 -10.33 -9.19 -8.49
C ASP A 136 -10.98 -8.00 -9.22
N ALA A 137 -11.75 -7.17 -8.51
CA ALA A 137 -12.34 -5.96 -9.06
C ALA A 137 -11.28 -4.94 -9.56
N VAL A 138 -10.17 -4.76 -8.80
CA VAL A 138 -9.07 -3.88 -9.22
C VAL A 138 -8.34 -4.44 -10.44
N ILE A 139 -8.13 -5.76 -10.51
CA ILE A 139 -7.49 -6.41 -11.65
C ILE A 139 -8.36 -6.26 -12.89
N GLU A 140 -9.67 -6.50 -12.78
CA GLU A 140 -10.62 -6.37 -13.88
C GLU A 140 -10.68 -4.92 -14.41
N ALA A 141 -10.70 -3.93 -13.52
CA ALA A 141 -10.67 -2.52 -13.89
C ALA A 141 -9.37 -2.15 -14.64
N ASN A 142 -8.22 -2.63 -14.20
CA ASN A 142 -6.94 -2.36 -14.85
C ASN A 142 -6.86 -3.03 -16.24
N GLN A 143 -7.38 -4.24 -16.40
CA GLN A 143 -7.41 -4.91 -17.70
C GLN A 143 -8.33 -4.18 -18.70
N GLY A 144 -9.42 -3.58 -18.23
CA GLY A 144 -10.29 -2.74 -19.08
C GLY A 144 -9.57 -1.48 -19.56
N ILE A 145 -8.79 -0.83 -18.69
CA ILE A 145 -8.02 0.37 -19.06
C ILE A 145 -6.93 0.04 -20.09
N ASP A 146 -6.26 -1.10 -19.94
CA ASP A 146 -5.24 -1.55 -20.90
C ASP A 146 -5.85 -1.84 -22.28
N ALA A 147 -7.02 -2.48 -22.34
CA ALA A 147 -7.75 -2.75 -23.59
C ALA A 147 -8.21 -1.45 -24.30
N ASP A 148 -8.77 -0.50 -23.54
CA ASP A 148 -9.20 0.79 -24.10
C ASP A 148 -8.00 1.61 -24.61
N SER A 149 -6.83 1.49 -23.98
CA SER A 149 -5.61 2.19 -24.42
C SER A 149 -5.02 1.60 -25.72
N GLU A 150 -5.17 0.29 -25.93
CA GLU A 150 -4.75 -0.37 -27.17
C GLU A 150 -5.69 -0.03 -28.36
N GLU A 151 -7.02 0.03 -28.14
CA GLU A 151 -7.97 0.44 -29.19
C GLU A 151 -7.74 1.88 -29.65
N VAL A 152 -7.47 2.81 -28.73
CA VAL A 152 -7.19 4.21 -29.07
C VAL A 152 -5.86 4.38 -29.82
N ALA A 153 -4.90 3.49 -29.61
CA ALA A 153 -3.63 3.51 -30.33
C ALA A 153 -3.75 2.95 -31.77
N GLU A 154 -4.63 1.95 -32.00
CA GLU A 154 -4.88 1.42 -33.35
C GLU A 154 -5.70 2.37 -34.21
N ASP A 155 -6.61 3.16 -33.64
CA ASP A 155 -7.41 4.16 -34.39
C ASP A 155 -6.62 5.44 -34.74
N ALA A 156 -5.37 5.59 -34.23
CA ALA A 156 -4.51 6.74 -34.44
C ALA A 156 -3.42 6.53 -35.55
N GLU A 157 -3.32 5.35 -36.14
CA GLU A 157 -2.45 5.04 -37.27
C GLU A 157 -3.26 5.07 -38.59
#